data_569929cacfb927dde7813390e083f8e7
#
_entry.id   569929cacfb927dde7813390e083f8e7
#
_cell.length_a   1.000
_cell.length_b   1.000
_cell.length_c   1.000
_cell.angle_alpha   90.00
_cell.angle_beta   90.00
_cell.angle_gamma   90.00
#
_symmetry.space_group_name_H-M   'P 1'
#
loop_
_entity.id
_entity.type
_entity.pdbx_description
1 polymer ?
#
loop_
_entity_poly.entity_id
_entity_poly.type
_entity_poly.pdbx_seq_one_letter_code
_entity_poly.pdbx_strand_id
1 'polypeptide(L)' 'MHITDMVMHVGNRLGADTRRNVEKAITSHKGVIHARFNEARPHLMLVSYDKERTSSFEILAQMSCQQLCAERVG' A
#
# COMPACT_ATOMS: atom_id res chain seq x y z
N MET A 1 -9.76 10.80 -14.77
CA MET A 1 -9.34 10.15 -13.50
C MET A 1 -9.90 8.73 -13.43
N HIS A 2 -9.02 7.75 -13.29
CA HIS A 2 -9.43 6.35 -13.22
C HIS A 2 -8.90 5.75 -11.91
N ILE A 3 -9.76 5.71 -10.91
CA ILE A 3 -9.42 5.19 -9.59
C ILE A 3 -9.67 3.69 -9.56
N THR A 4 -8.70 2.95 -9.08
CA THR A 4 -8.82 1.51 -8.88
C THR A 4 -8.25 1.15 -7.52
N ASP A 5 -8.64 -0.01 -7.03
CA ASP A 5 -8.19 -0.50 -5.74
C ASP A 5 -7.31 -1.74 -5.93
N MET A 6 -6.33 -1.88 -5.05
CA MET A 6 -5.55 -3.11 -4.99
C MET A 6 -5.40 -3.53 -3.54
N VAL A 7 -5.23 -4.82 -3.33
CA VAL A 7 -4.94 -5.38 -2.01
C VAL A 7 -3.54 -5.95 -2.05
N MET A 8 -2.74 -5.61 -1.05
CA MET A 8 -1.39 -6.15 -0.90
C MET A 8 -1.29 -6.96 0.37
N HIS A 9 -0.53 -8.05 0.31
CA HIS A 9 -0.16 -8.82 1.48
C HIS A 9 1.24 -8.39 1.90
N VAL A 10 1.38 -7.89 3.11
CA VAL A 10 2.65 -7.46 3.67
C VAL A 10 3.13 -8.55 4.63
N GLY A 11 4.24 -9.20 4.27
CA GLY A 11 4.75 -10.33 5.03
C GLY A 11 5.43 -9.98 6.34
N ASN A 12 5.79 -8.70 6.52
CA ASN A 12 6.46 -8.24 7.73
C ASN A 12 5.50 -8.12 8.90
N ARG A 13 5.98 -8.41 10.10
CA ARG A 13 5.23 -8.09 11.31
C ARG A 13 5.48 -6.63 11.66
N LEU A 14 4.43 -5.84 11.64
CA LEU A 14 4.52 -4.41 11.91
C LEU A 14 3.69 -4.05 13.13
N GLY A 15 4.27 -3.25 14.00
CA GLY A 15 3.52 -2.65 15.11
C GLY A 15 2.56 -1.59 14.58
N ALA A 16 1.63 -1.15 15.45
CA ALA A 16 0.61 -0.18 15.05
C ALA A 16 1.23 1.14 14.54
N ASP A 17 2.28 1.61 15.19
CA ASP A 17 2.94 2.86 14.79
C ASP A 17 3.63 2.71 13.43
N THR A 18 4.29 1.58 13.21
CA THR A 18 4.97 1.32 11.94
C THR A 18 3.95 1.21 10.80
N ARG A 19 2.83 0.54 11.03
CA ARG A 19 1.77 0.44 10.03
C ARG A 19 1.24 1.81 9.65
N ARG A 20 1.04 2.68 10.64
CA ARG A 20 0.59 4.05 10.40
C ARG A 20 1.60 4.83 9.58
N ASN A 21 2.88 4.66 9.86
CA ASN A 21 3.95 5.32 9.09
C ASN A 21 3.98 4.83 7.65
N VAL A 22 3.79 3.54 7.43
CA VAL A 22 3.73 2.96 6.09
C VAL A 22 2.52 3.51 5.33
N GLU A 23 1.36 3.58 5.97
CA GLU A 23 0.16 4.16 5.36
C GLU A 23 0.42 5.59 4.90
N LYS A 24 1.06 6.40 5.73
CA LYS A 24 1.40 7.78 5.40
C LYS A 24 2.37 7.85 4.23
N ALA A 25 3.39 7.01 4.24
CA ALA A 25 4.41 7.01 3.20
C ALA A 25 3.82 6.64 1.84
N ILE A 26 2.96 5.63 1.80
CA ILE A 26 2.32 5.20 0.55
C ILE A 26 1.30 6.24 0.10
N THR A 27 0.54 6.81 1.01
CA THR A 27 -0.45 7.85 0.67
C THR A 27 0.24 9.10 0.10
N SER A 28 1.48 9.35 0.49
CA SER A 28 2.26 10.48 -0.04
C SER A 28 2.78 10.25 -1.45
N HIS A 29 2.74 9.01 -1.94
CA HIS A 29 3.18 8.69 -3.29
C HIS A 29 2.23 9.31 -4.31
N LYS A 30 2.81 9.89 -5.38
CA LYS A 30 2.03 10.53 -6.44
C LYS A 30 1.02 9.54 -7.04
N GLY A 31 -0.22 9.95 -7.12
CA GLY A 31 -1.30 9.13 -7.70
C GLY A 31 -2.03 8.25 -6.72
N VAL A 32 -1.53 8.10 -5.50
CA VAL A 32 -2.22 7.33 -4.47
C VAL A 32 -3.26 8.22 -3.80
N ILE A 33 -4.49 7.73 -3.75
CA ILE A 33 -5.60 8.44 -3.12
C ILE A 33 -5.70 8.05 -1.65
N HIS A 34 -5.54 6.76 -1.36
CA HIS A 34 -5.79 6.24 -0.04
C HIS A 34 -5.02 4.94 0.16
N ALA A 35 -4.47 4.74 1.35
CA ALA A 35 -3.78 3.51 1.71
C ALA A 35 -4.07 3.21 3.18
N ARG A 36 -4.52 1.99 3.45
CA ARG A 36 -4.92 1.60 4.79
C ARG A 36 -4.75 0.11 5.02
N PHE A 37 -4.21 -0.25 6.18
CA PHE A 37 -4.19 -1.64 6.61
C PHE A 37 -5.56 -2.06 7.11
N ASN A 38 -5.90 -3.34 6.87
CA ASN A 38 -7.15 -3.92 7.34
C ASN A 38 -7.02 -4.19 8.85
N GLU A 39 -7.97 -3.72 9.64
CA GLU A 39 -7.94 -3.93 11.09
C GLU A 39 -8.13 -5.38 11.49
N ALA A 40 -8.98 -6.11 10.78
CA ALA A 40 -9.24 -7.51 11.05
C ALA A 40 -8.11 -8.42 10.56
N ARG A 41 -7.40 -7.98 9.51
CA ARG A 41 -6.28 -8.72 8.93
C ARG A 41 -5.10 -7.78 8.73
N PRO A 42 -4.29 -7.57 9.77
CA PRO A 42 -3.24 -6.53 9.73
C PRO A 42 -2.16 -6.72 8.68
N HIS A 43 -2.08 -7.89 8.04
CA HIS A 43 -1.14 -8.12 6.96
C HIS A 43 -1.67 -7.68 5.60
N LEU A 44 -2.95 -7.33 5.51
CA LEU A 44 -3.55 -6.89 4.26
C LEU A 44 -3.66 -5.37 4.25
N MET A 45 -3.26 -4.78 3.13
CA MET A 45 -3.32 -3.34 2.94
C MET A 45 -4.13 -3.04 1.69
N LEU A 46 -5.13 -2.19 1.80
CA LEU A 46 -5.92 -1.71 0.68
C LEU A 46 -5.36 -0.37 0.22
N VAL A 47 -5.12 -0.27 -1.09
CA VAL A 47 -4.63 0.97 -1.69
C VAL A 47 -5.55 1.34 -2.84
N SER A 48 -6.05 2.57 -2.80
CA SER A 48 -6.82 3.17 -3.89
C SER A 48 -5.93 4.17 -4.61
N TYR A 49 -5.82 4.06 -5.91
CA TYR A 49 -4.92 4.92 -6.67
C TYR A 49 -5.51 5.24 -8.04
N ASP A 50 -5.01 6.35 -8.62
CA ASP A 50 -5.36 6.76 -9.97
C ASP A 50 -4.41 6.09 -10.94
N LYS A 51 -4.91 5.14 -11.72
CA LYS A 51 -4.08 4.35 -12.62
C LYS A 51 -3.52 5.12 -13.81
N GLU A 52 -3.95 6.35 -14.00
CA GLU A 52 -3.36 7.24 -15.00
C GLU A 52 -2.11 7.94 -14.47
N ARG A 53 -1.93 7.98 -13.14
CA ARG A 53 -0.83 8.69 -12.50
C ARG A 53 0.21 7.75 -11.88
N THR A 54 -0.18 6.54 -11.53
CA THR A 54 0.71 5.54 -10.97
C THR A 54 0.21 4.15 -11.33
N SER A 55 0.91 3.13 -10.89
CA SER A 55 0.53 1.74 -11.16
C SER A 55 0.74 0.89 -9.92
N SER A 56 0.13 -0.31 -9.91
CA SER A 56 0.37 -1.26 -8.82
C SER A 56 1.85 -1.61 -8.72
N PHE A 57 2.53 -1.69 -9.86
CA PHE A 57 3.96 -1.97 -9.89
C PHE A 57 4.77 -0.90 -9.16
N GLU A 58 4.48 0.37 -9.40
CA GLU A 58 5.17 1.47 -8.74
C GLU A 58 4.90 1.50 -7.25
N ILE A 59 3.66 1.20 -6.84
CA ILE A 59 3.29 1.15 -5.43
C ILE A 59 4.03 0.02 -4.73
N LEU A 60 4.11 -1.16 -5.35
CA LEU A 60 4.88 -2.27 -4.81
C LEU A 60 6.36 -1.94 -4.70
N ALA A 61 6.89 -1.19 -5.68
CA ALA A 61 8.28 -0.75 -5.64
C ALA A 61 8.53 0.19 -4.44
N GLN A 62 7.57 1.05 -4.12
CA GLN A 62 7.68 1.90 -2.93
C GLN A 62 7.72 1.08 -1.65
N MET A 63 6.94 0.01 -1.57
CA MET A 63 6.98 -0.89 -0.43
C MET A 63 8.37 -1.54 -0.29
N SER A 64 8.94 -1.97 -1.41
CA SER A 64 10.29 -2.54 -1.41
C SER A 64 11.34 -1.52 -0.96
N CYS A 65 11.19 -0.27 -1.34
CA CYS A 65 12.09 0.80 -0.90
C CYS A 65 12.06 1.00 0.62
N GLN A 66 11.00 0.60 1.26
CA GLN A 66 10.86 0.66 2.72
C GLN A 66 11.23 -0.66 3.38
N GLN A 67 11.88 -1.56 2.64
CA GLN A 67 12.31 -2.87 3.13
C GLN A 67 11.14 -3.75 3.58
N LEU A 68 10.01 -3.60 2.92
CA LEU A 68 8.81 -4.37 3.19
C LEU A 68 8.60 -5.43 2.11
N CYS A 69 8.21 -6.62 2.53
CA CYS A 69 7.88 -7.71 1.63
C CYS A 69 6.39 -7.65 1.32
N ALA A 70 6.03 -7.07 0.19
CA ALA A 70 4.63 -6.91 -0.19
C ALA A 70 4.35 -7.63 -1.50
N GLU A 71 3.18 -8.26 -1.58
CA GLU A 71 2.70 -8.95 -2.76
C GLU A 71 1.29 -8.48 -3.07
N ARG A 72 0.99 -8.34 -4.35
CA ARG A 72 -0.35 -8.04 -4.77
C ARG A 72 -1.22 -9.30 -4.64
N VAL A 73 -2.41 -9.15 -4.05
CA VAL A 73 -3.37 -10.23 -3.87
C VAL A 73 -4.53 -10.05 -4.85
N GLY A 74 -4.79 -11.06 -5.60
CA GLY A 74 -5.89 -11.07 -6.58
C GLY A 74 -5.45 -10.69 -7.96
#